data_6500ef534b28c481e535480da2530e2c
#
_entry.id   6500ef534b28c481e535480da2530e2c
#
_cell.length_a   1.000
_cell.length_b   1.000
_cell.length_c   1.000
_cell.angle_alpha   90.00
_cell.angle_beta   90.00
_cell.angle_gamma   90.00
#
_symmetry.space_group_name_H-M   'P 1'
#
loop_
_entity.id
_entity.type
_entity.pdbx_description
1 polymer ?
#
loop_
_entity_poly.entity_id
_entity_poly.type
_entity_poly.pdbx_seq_one_letter_code
_entity_poly.pdbx_strand_id
1 'polypeptide(L)'
;SMSFYVTSEILSDNTFGATGNTDGRAYQALDRFDISQSPSDNNIFNGTWADYYTGIFRCNTLIAKMEGIDFGTNANAKNRIEGEARFLRALMYFDLVRLFEKVPLITEPTTDNVPQSEPEAIYKLIAEDLKFAAANIPVTAYPKADAANNDGRVTPHAAKALLARVYLFYSGYYGKEDLGVTKAEVLKGLEDVISSGEFGLVQEFRSLWPAASYVPNAADNTLDKSFFAGLGNKEAVFTQKFNNTQDYNGMNDGNRWLVMLGMRNTNHAPYGRGWGACTVNPRLVSAFAANDTRKTASIIDLEAEGIASKFDIKDQREYTGFTNKKYTPTAFPDGTSDTGGSNDFQISQDQDFIVIRYADVLLMAAELGSANAQAYYDAVRTRAGLAARAVSKENILEERKFEFAFEGLRYWDLLRQGLSTAANTLAQTQNVLSGNAADQVIIRAENVTKTRGFMQIPNTQITLSKGVLVQNPGWN
;
A
#
# COMPACT_ATOMS: atom_id res chain seq x y z
N SER A 1 11.14 -8.21 8.18
CA SER A 1 11.29 -6.83 7.68
C SER A 1 9.93 -6.17 7.59
N MET A 2 9.89 -4.85 7.77
CA MET A 2 8.68 -4.06 7.66
C MET A 2 8.40 -3.78 6.18
N SER A 3 7.22 -4.17 5.68
CA SER A 3 6.84 -3.85 4.30
C SER A 3 6.48 -2.37 4.15
N PHE A 4 6.60 -1.87 2.91
CA PHE A 4 6.20 -0.51 2.58
C PHE A 4 4.73 -0.23 2.96
N TYR A 5 3.82 -1.16 2.67
CA TYR A 5 2.39 -0.95 2.91
C TYR A 5 2.02 -0.93 4.39
N VAL A 6 2.54 -1.87 5.19
CA VAL A 6 2.30 -1.86 6.64
C VAL A 6 2.88 -0.61 7.28
N THR A 7 4.08 -0.19 6.85
CA THR A 7 4.67 1.08 7.28
C THR A 7 3.77 2.26 6.94
N SER A 8 3.26 2.31 5.70
CA SER A 8 2.39 3.41 5.23
C SER A 8 1.10 3.52 6.05
N GLU A 9 0.53 2.39 6.49
CA GLU A 9 -0.63 2.40 7.38
C GLU A 9 -0.27 2.86 8.79
N ILE A 10 0.79 2.32 9.38
CA ILE A 10 1.24 2.69 10.73
C ILE A 10 1.53 4.19 10.84
N LEU A 11 2.11 4.79 9.81
CA LEU A 11 2.45 6.22 9.77
C LEU A 11 1.23 7.13 9.53
N SER A 12 0.07 6.57 9.20
CA SER A 12 -1.14 7.34 8.89
C SER A 12 -1.93 7.73 10.13
N ASP A 13 -2.88 8.66 9.96
CA ASP A 13 -3.86 8.99 10.99
C ASP A 13 -5.01 7.95 11.10
N ASN A 14 -4.94 6.86 10.34
CA ASN A 14 -5.97 5.82 10.31
C ASN A 14 -5.72 4.71 11.34
N THR A 15 -4.46 4.43 11.70
CA THR A 15 -4.10 3.27 12.54
C THR A 15 -3.00 3.61 13.54
N PHE A 16 -2.74 2.67 14.46
CA PHE A 16 -1.60 2.66 15.37
C PHE A 16 -0.72 1.44 15.12
N GLY A 17 0.52 1.44 15.62
CA GLY A 17 1.48 0.36 15.41
C GLY A 17 1.01 -0.99 15.93
N ALA A 18 0.51 -1.00 17.13
CA ALA A 18 -0.11 -2.15 17.80
C ALA A 18 0.82 -3.39 17.93
N THR A 19 0.38 -4.58 17.52
CA THR A 19 1.03 -5.89 17.70
C THR A 19 0.81 -6.55 19.06
N GLY A 20 1.45 -7.69 19.31
CA GLY A 20 1.35 -8.41 20.57
C GLY A 20 2.01 -7.68 21.74
N ASN A 21 1.45 -7.83 22.94
CA ASN A 21 1.94 -7.13 24.12
C ASN A 21 3.38 -7.49 24.51
N THR A 22 3.87 -8.65 24.12
CA THR A 22 5.25 -9.10 24.36
C THR A 22 6.19 -8.91 23.17
N ASP A 23 5.67 -8.45 22.01
CA ASP A 23 6.47 -8.22 20.82
C ASP A 23 7.43 -7.02 20.98
N GLY A 24 8.41 -6.88 20.11
CA GLY A 24 9.26 -5.68 20.04
C GLY A 24 8.44 -4.40 19.80
N ARG A 25 8.95 -3.24 20.19
CA ARG A 25 8.23 -1.95 20.13
C ARG A 25 8.52 -1.15 18.85
N ALA A 26 9.07 -1.78 17.82
CA ALA A 26 9.43 -1.09 16.58
C ALA A 26 8.23 -0.42 15.90
N TYR A 27 7.05 -1.03 15.95
CA TYR A 27 5.82 -0.48 15.37
C TYR A 27 5.32 0.76 16.10
N GLN A 28 5.42 0.77 17.45
CA GLN A 28 5.09 1.94 18.25
C GLN A 28 6.12 3.06 18.09
N ALA A 29 7.37 2.73 17.82
CA ALA A 29 8.38 3.74 17.50
C ALA A 29 8.10 4.39 16.14
N LEU A 30 7.56 3.64 15.17
CA LEU A 30 7.16 4.17 13.87
C LEU A 30 5.96 5.10 13.97
N ASP A 31 4.85 4.68 14.56
CA ASP A 31 3.61 5.46 14.58
C ASP A 31 3.77 6.78 15.36
N ARG A 32 4.66 6.78 16.36
CA ARG A 32 4.99 7.97 17.18
C ARG A 32 6.09 8.83 16.57
N PHE A 33 6.68 8.43 15.45
CA PHE A 33 7.87 9.06 14.89
C PHE A 33 8.95 9.24 15.97
N ASP A 34 9.20 8.17 16.74
CA ASP A 34 10.05 8.23 17.92
C ASP A 34 11.52 8.30 17.53
N ILE A 35 12.01 9.52 17.46
CA ILE A 35 13.42 9.83 17.13
C ILE A 35 14.41 9.55 18.27
N SER A 36 13.92 9.15 19.45
CA SER A 36 14.79 8.77 20.58
C SER A 36 15.34 7.35 20.46
N GLN A 37 14.72 6.53 19.60
CA GLN A 37 15.16 5.16 19.38
C GLN A 37 16.47 5.14 18.56
N SER A 38 17.43 4.34 19.02
CA SER A 38 18.66 4.13 18.29
C SER A 38 18.38 3.48 16.90
N PRO A 39 19.01 3.96 15.82
CA PRO A 39 18.91 3.29 14.52
C PRO A 39 19.36 1.82 14.54
N SER A 40 20.27 1.46 15.43
CA SER A 40 20.70 0.07 15.62
C SER A 40 19.62 -0.80 16.26
N ASP A 41 18.82 -0.23 17.16
CA ASP A 41 17.75 -0.94 17.85
C ASP A 41 16.50 -1.09 16.96
N ASN A 42 16.32 -0.14 16.05
CA ASN A 42 15.18 -0.06 15.15
C ASN A 42 15.51 -0.33 13.67
N ASN A 43 16.38 -1.28 13.41
CA ASN A 43 16.83 -1.63 12.05
C ASN A 43 15.76 -2.39 11.23
N ILE A 44 14.51 -1.96 11.35
CA ILE A 44 13.31 -2.64 10.82
C ILE A 44 13.21 -2.61 9.31
N PHE A 45 13.84 -1.63 8.65
CA PHE A 45 13.82 -1.47 7.20
C PHE A 45 14.97 -2.17 6.48
N ASN A 46 15.89 -2.85 7.21
CA ASN A 46 17.05 -3.45 6.57
C ASN A 46 16.68 -4.49 5.49
N GLY A 47 15.71 -5.36 5.78
CA GLY A 47 15.22 -6.32 4.80
C GLY A 47 14.53 -5.64 3.60
N THR A 48 13.65 -4.67 3.83
CA THR A 48 12.98 -3.92 2.77
C THR A 48 13.97 -3.22 1.83
N TRP A 49 14.99 -2.58 2.41
CA TRP A 49 16.07 -1.99 1.61
C TRP A 49 16.80 -3.03 0.75
N ALA A 50 17.22 -4.14 1.35
CA ALA A 50 17.96 -5.20 0.65
C ALA A 50 17.11 -5.85 -0.45
N ASP A 51 15.85 -6.14 -0.19
CA ASP A 51 14.93 -6.76 -1.15
C ASP A 51 14.68 -5.84 -2.35
N TYR A 52 14.45 -4.55 -2.11
CA TYR A 52 14.21 -3.58 -3.17
C TYR A 52 15.46 -3.37 -4.03
N TYR A 53 16.65 -3.22 -3.44
CA TYR A 53 17.88 -3.14 -4.24
C TYR A 53 18.22 -4.43 -4.97
N THR A 54 17.89 -5.59 -4.41
CA THR A 54 17.98 -6.86 -5.15
C THR A 54 17.05 -6.87 -6.37
N GLY A 55 15.83 -6.39 -6.23
CA GLY A 55 14.89 -6.24 -7.34
C GLY A 55 15.39 -5.26 -8.40
N ILE A 56 15.87 -4.09 -7.97
CA ILE A 56 16.46 -3.07 -8.86
C ILE A 56 17.66 -3.65 -9.63
N PHE A 57 18.54 -4.36 -8.95
CA PHE A 57 19.69 -5.03 -9.59
C PHE A 57 19.25 -6.03 -10.66
N ARG A 58 18.21 -6.82 -10.41
CA ARG A 58 17.63 -7.75 -11.39
C ARG A 58 17.06 -7.03 -12.60
N CYS A 59 16.32 -5.92 -12.38
CA CYS A 59 15.80 -5.08 -13.47
C CYS A 59 16.92 -4.49 -14.30
N ASN A 60 17.93 -3.90 -13.67
CA ASN A 60 19.10 -3.33 -14.36
C ASN A 60 19.85 -4.39 -15.17
N THR A 61 20.06 -5.59 -14.59
CA THR A 61 20.70 -6.70 -15.28
C THR A 61 19.92 -7.15 -16.50
N LEU A 62 18.60 -7.26 -16.39
CA LEU A 62 17.74 -7.63 -17.51
C LEU A 62 17.82 -6.58 -18.62
N ILE A 63 17.63 -5.32 -18.30
CA ILE A 63 17.66 -4.19 -19.26
C ILE A 63 19.01 -4.14 -19.98
N ALA A 64 20.13 -4.25 -19.25
CA ALA A 64 21.47 -4.21 -19.84
C ALA A 64 21.74 -5.41 -20.79
N LYS A 65 21.15 -6.57 -20.53
CA LYS A 65 21.34 -7.77 -21.36
C LYS A 65 20.42 -7.84 -22.58
N MET A 66 19.38 -7.03 -22.63
CA MET A 66 18.37 -7.10 -23.70
C MET A 66 18.91 -6.75 -25.09
N GLU A 67 19.95 -5.91 -25.17
CA GLU A 67 20.59 -5.56 -26.44
C GLU A 67 21.24 -6.78 -27.11
N GLY A 68 21.72 -7.77 -26.31
CA GLY A 68 22.33 -8.99 -26.79
C GLY A 68 21.35 -10.14 -27.08
N ILE A 69 20.05 -9.95 -26.86
CA ILE A 69 19.03 -10.99 -27.08
C ILE A 69 18.41 -10.82 -28.46
N ASP A 70 18.49 -11.86 -29.28
CA ASP A 70 17.77 -11.90 -30.55
C ASP A 70 16.29 -12.24 -30.33
N PHE A 71 15.44 -11.27 -30.48
CA PHE A 71 13.98 -11.44 -30.42
C PHE A 71 13.36 -11.82 -31.76
N GLY A 72 14.18 -11.98 -32.83
CA GLY A 72 13.72 -12.25 -34.17
C GLY A 72 12.74 -11.17 -34.64
N THR A 73 11.60 -11.61 -35.18
CA THR A 73 10.52 -10.69 -35.62
C THR A 73 9.58 -10.26 -34.50
N ASN A 74 9.81 -10.67 -33.25
CA ASN A 74 8.90 -10.41 -32.13
C ASN A 74 9.31 -9.13 -31.36
N ALA A 75 9.24 -7.97 -31.98
CA ALA A 75 9.50 -6.69 -31.33
C ALA A 75 8.59 -6.45 -30.11
N ASN A 76 7.37 -6.98 -30.12
CA ASN A 76 6.44 -6.86 -29.00
C ASN A 76 6.93 -7.59 -27.75
N ALA A 77 7.64 -8.71 -27.88
CA ALA A 77 8.22 -9.41 -26.74
C ALA A 77 9.31 -8.57 -26.06
N LYS A 78 10.20 -7.95 -26.84
CA LYS A 78 11.23 -7.04 -26.33
C LYS A 78 10.61 -5.89 -25.55
N ASN A 79 9.71 -5.16 -26.21
CA ASN A 79 9.04 -3.99 -25.62
C ASN A 79 8.28 -4.32 -24.33
N ARG A 80 7.59 -5.46 -24.32
CA ARG A 80 6.88 -5.93 -23.14
C ARG A 80 7.82 -6.22 -21.97
N ILE A 81 8.86 -7.01 -22.20
CA ILE A 81 9.80 -7.44 -21.15
C ILE A 81 10.55 -6.23 -20.57
N GLU A 82 11.04 -5.34 -21.43
CA GLU A 82 11.71 -4.11 -21.00
C GLU A 82 10.75 -3.18 -20.24
N GLY A 83 9.54 -2.99 -20.77
CA GLY A 83 8.53 -2.15 -20.13
C GLY A 83 8.13 -2.66 -18.74
N GLU A 84 7.97 -3.97 -18.58
CA GLU A 84 7.72 -4.58 -17.26
C GLU A 84 8.88 -4.40 -16.28
N ALA A 85 10.12 -4.60 -16.74
CA ALA A 85 11.31 -4.41 -15.92
C ALA A 85 11.46 -2.94 -15.47
N ARG A 86 11.24 -2.00 -16.37
CA ARG A 86 11.26 -0.56 -16.07
C ARG A 86 10.14 -0.17 -15.10
N PHE A 87 8.92 -0.66 -15.31
CA PHE A 87 7.83 -0.42 -14.37
C PHE A 87 8.16 -0.92 -12.96
N LEU A 88 8.67 -2.14 -12.81
CA LEU A 88 9.03 -2.69 -11.52
C LEU A 88 10.18 -1.90 -10.86
N ARG A 89 11.18 -1.48 -11.64
CA ARG A 89 12.25 -0.61 -11.13
C ARG A 89 11.70 0.74 -10.64
N ALA A 90 10.83 1.35 -11.41
CA ALA A 90 10.15 2.60 -11.03
C ALA A 90 9.31 2.45 -9.75
N LEU A 91 8.55 1.36 -9.62
CA LEU A 91 7.75 1.09 -8.43
C LEU A 91 8.64 0.95 -7.18
N MET A 92 9.73 0.17 -7.27
CA MET A 92 10.66 -0.01 -6.17
C MET A 92 11.36 1.29 -5.78
N TYR A 93 11.81 2.09 -6.74
CA TYR A 93 12.37 3.42 -6.46
C TYR A 93 11.34 4.38 -5.87
N PHE A 94 10.10 4.33 -6.33
CA PHE A 94 9.03 5.18 -5.78
C PHE A 94 8.73 4.87 -4.30
N ASP A 95 8.76 3.60 -3.92
CA ASP A 95 8.61 3.22 -2.52
C ASP A 95 9.85 3.64 -1.70
N LEU A 96 11.06 3.40 -2.20
CA LEU A 96 12.31 3.78 -1.53
C LEU A 96 12.41 5.30 -1.31
N VAL A 97 12.14 6.10 -2.33
CA VAL A 97 12.27 7.56 -2.23
C VAL A 97 11.20 8.17 -1.33
N ARG A 98 10.02 7.55 -1.23
CA ARG A 98 9.00 7.97 -0.25
C ARG A 98 9.38 7.57 1.18
N LEU A 99 9.99 6.41 1.40
CA LEU A 99 10.45 6.02 2.73
C LEU A 99 11.66 6.83 3.19
N PHE A 100 12.66 7.03 2.32
CA PHE A 100 13.99 7.47 2.72
C PHE A 100 14.44 8.79 2.10
N GLU A 101 13.66 9.41 1.22
CA GLU A 101 13.94 10.61 0.45
C GLU A 101 15.17 10.46 -0.46
N LYS A 102 16.37 10.35 0.13
CA LYS A 102 17.63 10.21 -0.59
C LYS A 102 18.12 8.77 -0.52
N VAL A 103 18.24 8.14 -1.68
CA VAL A 103 18.72 6.78 -1.82
C VAL A 103 19.72 6.67 -2.98
N PRO A 104 20.59 5.65 -3.01
CA PRO A 104 21.47 5.41 -4.15
C PRO A 104 20.69 5.26 -5.46
N LEU A 105 21.01 6.04 -6.47
CA LEU A 105 20.45 5.92 -7.81
C LEU A 105 21.35 5.00 -8.64
N ILE A 106 20.94 3.75 -8.83
CA ILE A 106 21.67 2.68 -9.51
C ILE A 106 20.88 2.29 -10.76
N THR A 107 21.43 2.57 -11.94
CA THR A 107 20.80 2.30 -13.23
C THR A 107 21.46 1.16 -14.00
N GLU A 108 22.63 0.71 -13.54
CA GLU A 108 23.42 -0.38 -14.13
C GLU A 108 23.83 -1.37 -13.04
N PRO A 109 24.09 -2.65 -13.38
CA PRO A 109 24.65 -3.60 -12.43
C PRO A 109 26.01 -3.11 -11.88
N THR A 110 26.14 -2.95 -10.57
CA THR A 110 27.38 -2.57 -9.91
C THR A 110 27.51 -3.25 -8.56
N THR A 111 28.77 -3.41 -8.11
CA THR A 111 29.13 -3.84 -6.76
C THR A 111 29.71 -2.71 -5.92
N ASP A 112 29.79 -1.50 -6.48
CA ASP A 112 30.31 -0.32 -5.79
C ASP A 112 29.30 0.23 -4.78
N ASN A 113 29.84 0.83 -3.72
CA ASN A 113 29.05 1.63 -2.81
C ASN A 113 28.70 2.98 -3.47
N VAL A 114 27.45 3.15 -3.87
CA VAL A 114 26.94 4.36 -4.52
C VAL A 114 26.38 5.29 -3.46
N PRO A 115 26.74 6.58 -3.46
CA PRO A 115 26.17 7.56 -2.53
C PRO A 115 24.68 7.81 -2.84
N GLN A 116 23.97 8.36 -1.83
CA GLN A 116 22.60 8.81 -2.00
C GLN A 116 22.52 9.94 -3.03
N SER A 117 21.52 9.89 -3.87
CA SER A 117 21.20 10.92 -4.87
C SER A 117 20.11 11.85 -4.36
N GLU A 118 20.06 13.06 -4.93
CA GLU A 118 18.96 13.98 -4.69
C GLU A 118 17.64 13.39 -5.23
N PRO A 119 16.52 13.60 -4.52
CA PRO A 119 15.23 13.01 -4.89
C PRO A 119 14.81 13.32 -6.32
N GLU A 120 15.10 14.54 -6.80
CA GLU A 120 14.78 14.97 -8.16
C GLU A 120 15.33 14.02 -9.24
N ALA A 121 16.58 13.57 -9.11
CA ALA A 121 17.18 12.64 -10.06
C ALA A 121 16.48 11.28 -10.04
N ILE A 122 16.10 10.82 -8.85
CA ILE A 122 15.39 9.54 -8.68
C ILE A 122 13.99 9.62 -9.30
N TYR A 123 13.25 10.69 -9.01
CA TYR A 123 11.91 10.89 -9.58
C TYR A 123 11.92 11.05 -11.10
N LYS A 124 12.96 11.65 -11.68
CA LYS A 124 13.15 11.72 -13.15
C LYS A 124 13.32 10.32 -13.75
N LEU A 125 14.17 9.47 -13.17
CA LEU A 125 14.29 8.07 -13.60
C LEU A 125 12.94 7.32 -13.51
N ILE A 126 12.22 7.48 -12.39
CA ILE A 126 10.91 6.87 -12.20
C ILE A 126 9.93 7.30 -13.32
N ALA A 127 9.88 8.60 -13.63
CA ALA A 127 9.01 9.11 -14.67
C ALA A 127 9.42 8.61 -16.06
N GLU A 128 10.71 8.56 -16.37
CA GLU A 128 11.24 8.02 -17.64
C GLU A 128 10.88 6.55 -17.82
N ASP A 129 11.08 5.73 -16.79
CA ASP A 129 10.75 4.31 -16.80
C ASP A 129 9.25 4.06 -16.98
N LEU A 130 8.41 4.84 -16.31
CA LEU A 130 6.94 4.71 -16.43
C LEU A 130 6.44 5.22 -17.79
N LYS A 131 7.03 6.28 -18.34
CA LYS A 131 6.74 6.74 -19.72
C LYS A 131 7.09 5.66 -20.74
N PHE A 132 8.26 5.05 -20.59
CA PHE A 132 8.67 3.95 -21.46
C PHE A 132 7.67 2.77 -21.37
N ALA A 133 7.34 2.33 -20.17
CA ALA A 133 6.39 1.24 -19.95
C ALA A 133 5.00 1.56 -20.55
N ALA A 134 4.49 2.77 -20.31
CA ALA A 134 3.20 3.22 -20.82
C ALA A 134 3.14 3.27 -22.36
N ALA A 135 4.26 3.59 -23.02
CA ALA A 135 4.33 3.73 -24.49
C ALA A 135 4.64 2.41 -25.21
N ASN A 136 5.39 1.51 -24.58
CA ASN A 136 5.99 0.36 -25.26
C ASN A 136 5.38 -0.99 -24.90
N ILE A 137 4.75 -1.14 -23.73
CA ILE A 137 4.04 -2.39 -23.40
C ILE A 137 2.83 -2.52 -24.35
N PRO A 138 2.72 -3.61 -25.14
CA PRO A 138 1.64 -3.75 -26.11
C PRO A 138 0.29 -4.00 -25.44
N VAL A 139 -0.68 -3.12 -25.64
CA VAL A 139 -2.06 -3.26 -25.09
C VAL A 139 -2.74 -4.54 -25.61
N THR A 140 -2.51 -4.88 -26.88
CA THR A 140 -3.14 -6.03 -27.54
C THR A 140 -2.63 -7.38 -27.04
N ALA A 141 -1.46 -7.42 -26.38
CA ALA A 141 -0.90 -8.67 -25.84
C ALA A 141 -1.62 -9.14 -24.58
N TYR A 142 -1.95 -8.22 -23.69
CA TYR A 142 -2.72 -8.44 -22.47
C TYR A 142 -3.27 -7.07 -22.01
N PRO A 143 -4.45 -6.68 -22.50
CA PRO A 143 -5.04 -5.38 -22.22
C PRO A 143 -5.30 -5.18 -20.72
N LYS A 144 -5.66 -6.27 -20.03
CA LYS A 144 -5.91 -6.31 -18.59
C LYS A 144 -5.02 -7.37 -17.95
N ALA A 145 -4.31 -7.00 -16.88
CA ALA A 145 -3.31 -7.85 -16.22
C ALA A 145 -3.89 -9.07 -15.50
N ASP A 146 -5.18 -9.06 -15.20
CA ASP A 146 -5.91 -10.17 -14.57
C ASP A 146 -6.59 -11.12 -15.56
N ALA A 147 -6.41 -10.93 -16.87
CA ALA A 147 -6.91 -11.85 -17.89
C ALA A 147 -6.14 -13.19 -17.87
N ALA A 148 -6.81 -14.29 -18.15
CA ALA A 148 -6.48 -15.69 -17.87
C ALA A 148 -4.99 -16.11 -17.98
N ASN A 149 -4.20 -15.63 -18.92
CA ASN A 149 -2.79 -16.02 -19.07
C ASN A 149 -1.78 -14.92 -18.70
N ASN A 150 -2.27 -13.79 -18.19
CA ASN A 150 -1.44 -12.61 -17.92
C ASN A 150 -1.75 -12.02 -16.55
N ASP A 151 -2.36 -12.80 -15.67
CA ASP A 151 -2.75 -12.38 -14.34
C ASP A 151 -1.54 -11.84 -13.55
N GLY A 152 -1.66 -10.61 -13.03
CA GLY A 152 -0.60 -9.91 -12.33
C GLY A 152 0.48 -9.27 -13.21
N ARG A 153 0.44 -9.40 -14.54
CA ARG A 153 1.40 -8.76 -15.44
C ARG A 153 1.16 -7.25 -15.53
N VAL A 154 2.24 -6.50 -15.73
CA VAL A 154 2.17 -5.05 -15.89
C VAL A 154 1.53 -4.69 -17.23
N THR A 155 0.61 -3.73 -17.20
CA THR A 155 -0.03 -3.17 -18.41
C THR A 155 0.38 -1.71 -18.62
N PRO A 156 0.22 -1.16 -19.82
CA PRO A 156 0.42 0.28 -20.05
C PRO A 156 -0.57 1.13 -19.21
N HIS A 157 -1.73 0.60 -18.88
CA HIS A 157 -2.70 1.26 -17.99
C HIS A 157 -2.17 1.39 -16.55
N ALA A 158 -1.54 0.34 -16.03
CA ALA A 158 -0.88 0.38 -14.73
C ALA A 158 0.26 1.41 -14.70
N ALA A 159 1.06 1.48 -15.78
CA ALA A 159 2.15 2.45 -15.87
C ALA A 159 1.65 3.91 -15.90
N LYS A 160 0.58 4.20 -16.66
CA LYS A 160 -0.07 5.52 -16.70
C LYS A 160 -0.63 5.93 -15.33
N ALA A 161 -1.30 5.01 -14.65
CA ALA A 161 -1.88 5.26 -13.32
C ALA A 161 -0.79 5.46 -12.24
N LEU A 162 0.29 4.67 -12.28
CA LEU A 162 1.41 4.86 -11.36
C LEU A 162 2.14 6.18 -11.61
N LEU A 163 2.33 6.58 -12.87
CA LEU A 163 2.93 7.86 -13.23
C LEU A 163 2.14 9.04 -12.66
N ALA A 164 0.82 8.96 -12.70
CA ALA A 164 -0.04 9.99 -12.10
C ALA A 164 0.14 10.07 -10.57
N ARG A 165 0.23 8.93 -9.88
CA ARG A 165 0.50 8.89 -8.43
C ARG A 165 1.87 9.48 -8.10
N VAL A 166 2.89 9.18 -8.91
CA VAL A 166 4.25 9.75 -8.79
C VAL A 166 4.22 11.27 -8.98
N TYR A 167 3.57 11.74 -10.04
CA TYR A 167 3.45 13.17 -10.34
C TYR A 167 2.74 13.94 -9.20
N LEU A 168 1.61 13.44 -8.73
CA LEU A 168 0.86 14.07 -7.64
C LEU A 168 1.63 14.11 -6.32
N PHE A 169 2.41 13.07 -6.02
CA PHE A 169 3.26 13.09 -4.82
C PHE A 169 4.41 14.08 -4.97
N TYR A 170 5.13 14.02 -6.07
CA TYR A 170 6.29 14.88 -6.31
C TYR A 170 5.90 16.36 -6.35
N SER A 171 4.90 16.71 -7.16
CA SER A 171 4.44 18.10 -7.25
C SER A 171 3.84 18.61 -5.93
N GLY A 172 3.14 17.75 -5.21
CA GLY A 172 2.54 18.12 -3.94
C GLY A 172 3.57 18.31 -2.81
N TYR A 173 4.52 17.39 -2.66
CA TYR A 173 5.51 17.45 -1.58
C TYR A 173 6.65 18.44 -1.87
N TYR A 174 7.21 18.41 -3.08
CA TYR A 174 8.35 19.26 -3.45
C TYR A 174 7.95 20.60 -4.09
N GLY A 175 6.69 20.78 -4.47
CA GLY A 175 6.20 21.98 -5.16
C GLY A 175 6.81 22.18 -6.55
N LYS A 176 7.25 21.08 -7.21
CA LYS A 176 7.95 21.08 -8.51
C LYS A 176 7.17 20.26 -9.55
N GLU A 177 7.33 20.62 -10.82
CA GLU A 177 6.69 19.92 -11.96
C GLU A 177 7.71 19.54 -13.06
N ASP A 178 8.98 19.37 -12.69
CA ASP A 178 10.12 19.20 -13.61
C ASP A 178 10.53 17.72 -13.83
N LEU A 179 9.55 16.81 -13.84
CA LEU A 179 9.75 15.36 -14.02
C LEU A 179 9.97 14.92 -15.47
N GLY A 180 10.04 15.85 -16.44
CA GLY A 180 10.05 15.49 -17.86
C GLY A 180 8.71 14.95 -18.39
N VAL A 181 7.64 15.22 -17.65
CA VAL A 181 6.25 14.96 -18.01
C VAL A 181 5.38 16.11 -17.52
N THR A 182 4.45 16.57 -18.34
CA THR A 182 3.54 17.66 -17.98
C THR A 182 2.28 17.14 -17.29
N LYS A 183 1.63 18.00 -16.50
CA LYS A 183 0.32 17.72 -15.91
C LYS A 183 -0.72 17.27 -16.96
N ALA A 184 -0.70 17.89 -18.14
CA ALA A 184 -1.61 17.55 -19.24
C ALA A 184 -1.36 16.14 -19.80
N GLU A 185 -0.10 15.73 -19.95
CA GLU A 185 0.25 14.37 -20.38
C GLU A 185 -0.16 13.32 -19.34
N VAL A 186 0.05 13.61 -18.07
CA VAL A 186 -0.36 12.73 -16.97
C VAL A 186 -1.88 12.56 -16.93
N LEU A 187 -2.63 13.67 -17.01
CA LEU A 187 -4.10 13.64 -17.08
C LEU A 187 -4.59 12.86 -18.29
N LYS A 188 -4.00 13.12 -19.46
CA LYS A 188 -4.33 12.36 -20.67
C LYS A 188 -4.12 10.86 -20.47
N GLY A 189 -3.04 10.46 -19.80
CA GLY A 189 -2.78 9.06 -19.45
C GLY A 189 -3.90 8.43 -18.62
N LEU A 190 -4.43 9.14 -17.63
CA LEU A 190 -5.57 8.67 -16.84
C LEU A 190 -6.87 8.62 -17.65
N GLU A 191 -7.13 9.62 -18.48
CA GLU A 191 -8.28 9.62 -19.39
C GLU A 191 -8.22 8.45 -20.40
N ASP A 192 -7.03 8.08 -20.89
CA ASP A 192 -6.84 6.89 -21.71
C ASP A 192 -7.19 5.60 -20.95
N VAL A 193 -6.84 5.50 -19.66
CA VAL A 193 -7.24 4.36 -18.81
C VAL A 193 -8.76 4.31 -18.65
N ILE A 194 -9.39 5.44 -18.37
CA ILE A 194 -10.84 5.55 -18.16
C ILE A 194 -11.60 5.22 -19.46
N SER A 195 -11.19 5.78 -20.58
CA SER A 195 -11.85 5.60 -21.89
C SER A 195 -11.59 4.24 -22.52
N SER A 196 -10.62 3.47 -22.01
CA SER A 196 -10.35 2.11 -22.50
C SER A 196 -11.51 1.15 -22.34
N GLY A 197 -12.37 1.38 -21.34
CA GLY A 197 -13.46 0.46 -20.99
C GLY A 197 -13.02 -0.84 -20.31
N GLU A 198 -11.70 -1.00 -20.09
CA GLU A 198 -11.12 -2.20 -19.42
C GLU A 198 -11.48 -2.26 -17.93
N PHE A 199 -11.68 -1.09 -17.31
CA PHE A 199 -11.85 -0.94 -15.87
C PHE A 199 -13.18 -0.27 -15.52
N GLY A 200 -13.61 -0.46 -14.26
CA GLY A 200 -14.83 0.15 -13.74
C GLY A 200 -14.95 -0.06 -12.24
N LEU A 201 -15.76 0.74 -11.56
CA LEU A 201 -16.05 0.50 -10.16
C LEU A 201 -16.89 -0.78 -10.01
N VAL A 202 -16.58 -1.60 -9.00
CA VAL A 202 -17.50 -2.67 -8.59
C VAL A 202 -18.76 -2.06 -7.98
N GLN A 203 -19.86 -2.75 -8.09
CA GLN A 203 -21.17 -2.24 -7.65
C GLN A 203 -21.21 -2.02 -6.13
N GLU A 204 -20.74 -3.02 -5.37
CA GLU A 204 -20.69 -2.95 -3.92
C GLU A 204 -19.24 -2.87 -3.44
N PHE A 205 -18.91 -1.83 -2.68
CA PHE A 205 -17.56 -1.61 -2.17
C PHE A 205 -17.01 -2.81 -1.38
N ARG A 206 -17.84 -3.43 -0.54
CA ARG A 206 -17.45 -4.59 0.28
C ARG A 206 -16.98 -5.78 -0.54
N SER A 207 -17.43 -5.92 -1.80
CA SER A 207 -17.10 -7.05 -2.65
C SER A 207 -15.64 -7.12 -3.09
N LEU A 208 -14.87 -6.05 -2.85
CA LEU A 208 -13.44 -5.99 -3.18
C LEU A 208 -12.56 -6.87 -2.28
N TRP A 209 -13.02 -7.21 -1.07
CA TRP A 209 -12.21 -7.94 -0.10
C TRP A 209 -12.93 -9.16 0.45
N PRO A 210 -12.24 -10.32 0.54
CA PRO A 210 -12.79 -11.54 1.09
C PRO A 210 -13.44 -11.36 2.46
N ALA A 211 -12.70 -10.80 3.44
CA ALA A 211 -13.20 -10.64 4.81
C ALA A 211 -14.43 -9.72 4.93
N ALA A 212 -14.65 -8.81 3.96
CA ALA A 212 -15.83 -7.93 3.94
C ALA A 212 -17.02 -8.53 3.21
N SER A 213 -16.81 -9.59 2.41
CA SER A 213 -17.83 -10.15 1.51
C SER A 213 -18.21 -11.60 1.81
N TYR A 214 -17.33 -12.39 2.41
CA TYR A 214 -17.63 -13.78 2.74
C TYR A 214 -18.67 -13.89 3.85
N VAL A 215 -19.61 -14.82 3.69
CA VAL A 215 -20.66 -15.08 4.67
C VAL A 215 -20.49 -16.48 5.25
N PRO A 216 -20.27 -16.60 6.58
CA PRO A 216 -20.10 -17.90 7.21
C PRO A 216 -21.38 -18.74 7.19
N ASN A 217 -21.27 -20.02 6.86
CA ASN A 217 -22.33 -21.00 7.00
C ASN A 217 -21.92 -22.06 8.04
N ALA A 218 -22.45 -21.95 9.24
CA ALA A 218 -22.13 -22.85 10.34
C ALA A 218 -22.71 -24.27 10.17
N ALA A 219 -23.69 -24.46 9.29
CA ALA A 219 -24.34 -25.76 9.12
C ALA A 219 -23.45 -26.78 8.38
N ASP A 220 -22.59 -26.31 7.49
CA ASP A 220 -21.69 -27.14 6.69
C ASP A 220 -20.22 -26.74 6.79
N ASN A 221 -19.90 -25.81 7.70
CA ASN A 221 -18.54 -25.27 7.92
C ASN A 221 -17.93 -24.66 6.65
N THR A 222 -18.70 -23.87 5.89
CA THR A 222 -18.24 -23.20 4.68
C THR A 222 -18.32 -21.68 4.77
N LEU A 223 -17.73 -21.02 3.78
CA LEU A 223 -17.87 -19.59 3.52
C LEU A 223 -18.59 -19.41 2.17
N ASP A 224 -19.74 -18.73 2.17
CA ASP A 224 -20.34 -18.28 0.92
C ASP A 224 -19.51 -17.12 0.36
N LYS A 225 -18.86 -17.34 -0.78
CA LYS A 225 -17.97 -16.42 -1.47
C LYS A 225 -18.65 -15.68 -2.64
N SER A 226 -19.96 -15.84 -2.81
CA SER A 226 -20.72 -15.32 -3.98
C SER A 226 -20.71 -13.80 -4.12
N PHE A 227 -20.54 -13.07 -3.01
CA PHE A 227 -20.44 -11.61 -3.01
C PHE A 227 -19.06 -11.07 -3.32
N PHE A 228 -18.02 -11.90 -3.30
CA PHE A 228 -16.67 -11.46 -3.65
C PHE A 228 -16.57 -11.23 -5.15
N ALA A 229 -16.09 -10.04 -5.55
CA ALA A 229 -15.97 -9.67 -6.96
C ALA A 229 -14.89 -10.47 -7.71
N GLY A 230 -14.11 -11.26 -6.99
CA GLY A 230 -13.02 -12.05 -7.55
C GLY A 230 -11.73 -11.26 -7.75
N LEU A 231 -10.63 -11.99 -7.97
CA LEU A 231 -9.31 -11.43 -8.20
C LEU A 231 -9.25 -10.64 -9.52
N GLY A 232 -10.00 -11.11 -10.54
CA GLY A 232 -10.12 -10.48 -11.86
C GLY A 232 -11.19 -9.39 -11.97
N ASN A 233 -11.55 -8.71 -10.86
CA ASN A 233 -12.59 -7.70 -10.88
C ASN A 233 -12.19 -6.45 -11.69
N LYS A 234 -13.20 -5.71 -12.16
CA LYS A 234 -12.99 -4.54 -13.04
C LYS A 234 -12.27 -3.37 -12.37
N GLU A 235 -12.18 -3.34 -11.04
CA GLU A 235 -11.57 -2.24 -10.33
C GLU A 235 -10.05 -2.40 -10.18
N ALA A 236 -9.52 -3.62 -10.31
CA ALA A 236 -8.10 -3.90 -10.20
C ALA A 236 -7.34 -3.41 -11.45
N VAL A 237 -6.57 -2.32 -11.32
CA VAL A 237 -5.72 -1.77 -12.39
C VAL A 237 -4.33 -2.37 -12.34
N PHE A 238 -3.78 -2.51 -11.13
CA PHE A 238 -2.53 -3.25 -10.90
C PHE A 238 -2.61 -3.99 -9.57
N THR A 239 -2.25 -5.28 -9.61
CA THR A 239 -2.36 -6.19 -8.47
C THR A 239 -1.02 -6.89 -8.24
N GLN A 240 -0.55 -6.89 -7.01
CA GLN A 240 0.53 -7.77 -6.59
C GLN A 240 -0.06 -9.13 -6.24
N LYS A 241 0.37 -10.15 -6.97
CA LYS A 241 -0.08 -11.52 -6.80
C LYS A 241 0.68 -12.20 -5.67
N PHE A 242 -0.03 -13.03 -4.92
CA PHE A 242 0.53 -13.90 -3.91
C PHE A 242 0.17 -15.35 -4.19
N ASN A 243 0.98 -16.26 -3.65
CA ASN A 243 0.79 -17.68 -3.81
C ASN A 243 1.06 -18.39 -2.48
N ASN A 244 0.68 -19.64 -2.43
CA ASN A 244 0.91 -20.52 -1.28
C ASN A 244 2.04 -21.49 -1.59
N THR A 245 3.22 -21.26 -1.02
CA THR A 245 4.40 -22.15 -1.18
C THR A 245 4.47 -23.25 -0.13
N GLN A 246 3.68 -23.17 0.92
CA GLN A 246 3.55 -24.17 1.99
C GLN A 246 4.82 -24.43 2.83
N ASP A 247 5.89 -23.68 2.65
CA ASP A 247 7.12 -23.91 3.39
C ASP A 247 7.80 -22.61 3.86
N TYR A 248 8.78 -22.78 4.78
CA TYR A 248 9.58 -21.69 5.31
C TYR A 248 10.98 -21.58 4.67
N ASN A 249 11.24 -22.27 3.57
CA ASN A 249 12.57 -22.40 2.97
C ASN A 249 13.12 -21.13 2.31
N GLY A 250 12.78 -19.97 2.84
CA GLY A 250 13.23 -18.65 2.35
C GLY A 250 12.46 -18.10 1.15
N MET A 251 11.55 -18.88 0.60
CA MET A 251 10.66 -18.53 -0.51
C MET A 251 9.23 -18.48 -0.01
N ASN A 252 8.88 -17.45 0.77
CA ASN A 252 7.51 -17.28 1.25
C ASN A 252 6.78 -16.33 0.31
N ASP A 253 5.99 -16.86 -0.62
CA ASP A 253 5.20 -16.11 -1.59
C ASP A 253 3.79 -15.76 -1.05
N GLY A 254 3.49 -16.12 0.21
CA GLY A 254 2.25 -15.78 0.87
C GLY A 254 2.15 -14.31 1.27
N ASN A 255 0.93 -13.80 1.30
CA ASN A 255 0.65 -12.41 1.69
C ASN A 255 0.81 -12.22 3.21
N ARG A 256 2.02 -11.85 3.64
CA ARG A 256 2.33 -11.59 5.04
C ARG A 256 1.62 -10.35 5.61
N TRP A 257 1.10 -9.46 4.77
CA TRP A 257 0.35 -8.29 5.26
C TRP A 257 -0.97 -8.70 5.89
N LEU A 258 -1.66 -9.68 5.31
CA LEU A 258 -2.85 -10.26 5.93
C LEU A 258 -2.53 -10.77 7.34
N VAL A 259 -1.42 -11.51 7.47
CA VAL A 259 -0.98 -12.03 8.78
C VAL A 259 -0.70 -10.90 9.76
N MET A 260 -0.02 -9.85 9.32
CA MET A 260 0.31 -8.71 10.18
C MET A 260 -0.93 -7.93 10.62
N LEU A 261 -1.87 -7.71 9.70
CA LEU A 261 -3.05 -6.88 9.91
C LEU A 261 -4.24 -7.63 10.55
N GLY A 262 -4.26 -8.96 10.50
CA GLY A 262 -5.33 -9.78 11.08
C GLY A 262 -5.42 -9.65 12.61
N MET A 263 -6.57 -9.99 13.17
CA MET A 263 -6.82 -9.92 14.61
C MET A 263 -5.82 -10.75 15.40
N ARG A 264 -5.31 -10.18 16.50
CA ARG A 264 -4.32 -10.85 17.34
C ARG A 264 -4.88 -12.17 17.88
N ASN A 265 -4.28 -13.30 17.46
CA ASN A 265 -4.57 -14.67 17.92
C ASN A 265 -6.06 -15.08 17.92
N THR A 266 -6.94 -14.34 17.23
CA THR A 266 -8.38 -14.54 17.29
C THR A 266 -8.93 -14.94 15.92
N ASN A 267 -9.55 -16.13 15.83
CA ASN A 267 -10.40 -16.53 14.72
C ASN A 267 -11.87 -16.32 15.10
N HIS A 268 -12.60 -15.62 14.26
CA HIS A 268 -14.06 -15.47 14.37
C HIS A 268 -14.65 -15.29 12.97
N ALA A 269 -15.16 -16.37 12.40
CA ALA A 269 -15.64 -16.36 11.01
C ALA A 269 -16.51 -15.14 10.69
N PRO A 270 -16.30 -14.45 9.56
CA PRO A 270 -15.41 -14.85 8.47
C PRO A 270 -13.94 -14.42 8.70
N TYR A 271 -13.55 -13.84 9.83
CA TYR A 271 -12.24 -13.24 10.10
C TYR A 271 -11.28 -14.27 10.70
N GLY A 272 -10.09 -14.34 10.09
CA GLY A 272 -8.98 -15.16 10.54
C GLY A 272 -8.01 -14.40 11.45
N ARG A 273 -7.22 -15.14 12.20
CA ARG A 273 -6.21 -14.60 13.11
C ARG A 273 -5.00 -14.03 12.39
N GLY A 274 -4.35 -13.09 13.05
CA GLY A 274 -3.08 -12.52 12.64
C GLY A 274 -2.23 -12.06 13.82
N TRP A 275 -1.37 -11.09 13.58
CA TRP A 275 -0.44 -10.56 14.58
C TRP A 275 -0.90 -9.26 15.25
N GLY A 276 -2.04 -8.70 14.82
CA GLY A 276 -2.68 -7.55 15.47
C GLY A 276 -1.99 -6.21 15.25
N ALA A 277 -1.24 -6.05 14.15
CA ALA A 277 -0.73 -4.73 13.77
C ALA A 277 -1.85 -3.84 13.20
N CYS A 278 -1.63 -2.54 13.22
CA CYS A 278 -2.52 -1.54 12.63
C CYS A 278 -3.94 -1.55 13.23
N THR A 279 -4.05 -1.50 14.58
CA THR A 279 -5.34 -1.25 15.22
C THR A 279 -5.91 0.09 14.74
N VAL A 280 -7.23 0.12 14.51
CA VAL A 280 -7.86 1.28 13.87
C VAL A 280 -8.02 2.43 14.86
N ASN A 281 -7.64 3.62 14.40
CA ASN A 281 -7.82 4.85 15.19
C ASN A 281 -9.31 5.19 15.33
N PRO A 282 -9.84 5.35 16.57
CA PRO A 282 -11.24 5.73 16.78
C PRO A 282 -11.66 7.04 16.10
N ARG A 283 -10.71 7.95 15.82
CA ARG A 283 -10.97 9.17 15.05
C ARG A 283 -11.42 8.87 13.63
N LEU A 284 -10.85 7.85 12.97
CA LEU A 284 -11.30 7.42 11.65
C LEU A 284 -12.73 6.87 11.72
N VAL A 285 -13.00 6.01 12.71
CA VAL A 285 -14.32 5.38 12.91
C VAL A 285 -15.42 6.44 13.06
N SER A 286 -15.14 7.49 13.85
CA SER A 286 -16.06 8.60 14.11
C SER A 286 -16.19 9.56 12.93
N ALA A 287 -15.22 9.59 12.01
CA ALA A 287 -15.23 10.50 10.86
C ALA A 287 -16.12 10.03 9.71
N PHE A 288 -16.42 8.72 9.63
CA PHE A 288 -17.32 8.20 8.61
C PHE A 288 -18.74 8.74 8.79
N ALA A 289 -19.37 9.15 7.71
CA ALA A 289 -20.80 9.48 7.71
C ALA A 289 -21.64 8.26 8.09
N ALA A 290 -22.78 8.49 8.73
CA ALA A 290 -23.62 7.39 9.25
C ALA A 290 -24.11 6.41 8.15
N ASN A 291 -24.30 6.91 6.94
CA ASN A 291 -24.75 6.13 5.78
C ASN A 291 -23.59 5.71 4.83
N ASP A 292 -22.34 5.95 5.21
CA ASP A 292 -21.18 5.52 4.39
C ASP A 292 -20.98 4.01 4.50
N THR A 293 -21.29 3.29 3.42
CA THR A 293 -21.21 1.83 3.37
C THR A 293 -19.78 1.30 3.51
N ARG A 294 -18.77 2.14 3.29
CA ARG A 294 -17.36 1.78 3.41
C ARG A 294 -16.92 1.55 4.84
N LYS A 295 -17.59 2.16 5.83
CA LYS A 295 -17.25 1.98 7.24
C LYS A 295 -17.28 0.49 7.63
N THR A 296 -18.41 -0.17 7.43
CA THR A 296 -18.58 -1.58 7.78
C THR A 296 -17.82 -2.54 6.87
N ALA A 297 -17.47 -2.11 5.65
CA ALA A 297 -16.65 -2.87 4.72
C ALA A 297 -15.13 -2.76 5.01
N SER A 298 -14.70 -1.75 5.76
CA SER A 298 -13.29 -1.48 6.02
C SER A 298 -12.87 -1.78 7.45
N ILE A 299 -13.80 -1.75 8.42
CA ILE A 299 -13.52 -1.81 9.85
C ILE A 299 -14.33 -2.95 10.49
N ILE A 300 -13.66 -3.75 11.31
CA ILE A 300 -14.28 -4.68 12.24
C ILE A 300 -14.46 -3.92 13.56
N ASP A 301 -15.70 -3.72 13.97
CA ASP A 301 -16.06 -3.23 15.30
C ASP A 301 -16.25 -4.44 16.20
N LEU A 302 -15.28 -4.69 17.08
CA LEU A 302 -15.24 -5.91 17.89
C LEU A 302 -16.44 -6.04 18.83
N GLU A 303 -16.96 -4.92 19.34
CA GLU A 303 -18.14 -4.92 20.21
C GLU A 303 -19.42 -5.14 19.39
N ALA A 304 -19.61 -4.36 18.32
CA ALA A 304 -20.80 -4.44 17.48
C ALA A 304 -20.96 -5.81 16.77
N GLU A 305 -19.84 -6.47 16.46
CA GLU A 305 -19.82 -7.79 15.82
C GLU A 305 -19.77 -8.96 16.85
N GLY A 306 -19.83 -8.67 18.16
CA GLY A 306 -19.87 -9.68 19.23
C GLY A 306 -18.55 -10.45 19.44
N ILE A 307 -17.44 -9.87 19.01
CA ILE A 307 -16.09 -10.48 19.06
C ILE A 307 -15.34 -10.09 20.32
N ALA A 308 -15.65 -8.94 20.92
CA ALA A 308 -14.88 -8.35 22.02
C ALA A 308 -14.66 -9.32 23.20
N SER A 309 -15.66 -10.14 23.54
CA SER A 309 -15.54 -11.13 24.63
C SER A 309 -14.64 -12.34 24.29
N LYS A 310 -14.32 -12.55 23.03
CA LYS A 310 -13.46 -13.63 22.53
C LYS A 310 -12.04 -13.15 22.21
N PHE A 311 -11.85 -11.83 22.15
CA PHE A 311 -10.57 -11.22 21.82
C PHE A 311 -9.65 -11.23 23.03
N ASP A 312 -8.42 -11.74 22.86
CA ASP A 312 -7.42 -11.70 23.93
C ASP A 312 -6.76 -10.33 24.05
N ILE A 313 -7.46 -9.42 24.71
CA ILE A 313 -6.97 -8.05 24.96
C ILE A 313 -5.65 -8.01 25.75
N LYS A 314 -5.33 -9.07 26.53
CA LYS A 314 -4.07 -9.12 27.30
C LYS A 314 -2.85 -9.28 26.42
N ASP A 315 -3.04 -9.86 25.23
CA ASP A 315 -1.97 -10.00 24.25
C ASP A 315 -2.06 -8.96 23.11
N GLN A 316 -2.71 -7.83 23.33
CA GLN A 316 -2.78 -6.75 22.35
C GLN A 316 -2.25 -5.44 22.91
N ARG A 317 -1.36 -4.77 22.17
CA ARG A 317 -1.01 -3.35 22.40
C ARG A 317 -1.94 -2.44 21.61
N GLU A 318 -2.08 -1.24 22.14
CA GLU A 318 -2.83 -0.15 21.48
C GLU A 318 -4.20 -0.62 20.99
N TYR A 319 -4.86 -1.42 21.84
CA TYR A 319 -6.22 -1.90 21.59
C TYR A 319 -7.20 -0.74 21.64
N THR A 320 -8.02 -0.63 20.60
CA THR A 320 -9.01 0.45 20.42
C THR A 320 -10.45 -0.05 20.35
N GLY A 321 -10.66 -1.37 20.30
CA GLY A 321 -11.96 -1.97 20.00
C GLY A 321 -12.24 -2.14 18.49
N PHE A 322 -11.34 -1.63 17.63
CA PHE A 322 -11.50 -1.65 16.19
C PHE A 322 -10.28 -2.22 15.50
N THR A 323 -10.50 -3.02 14.44
CA THR A 323 -9.42 -3.59 13.63
C THR A 323 -9.75 -3.51 12.14
N ASN A 324 -8.74 -3.63 11.30
CA ASN A 324 -8.87 -3.58 9.85
C ASN A 324 -9.65 -4.79 9.32
N LYS A 325 -10.54 -4.56 8.34
CA LYS A 325 -11.30 -5.62 7.67
C LYS A 325 -10.79 -5.91 6.25
N LYS A 326 -10.32 -4.92 5.49
CA LYS A 326 -9.98 -5.09 4.08
C LYS A 326 -8.92 -6.16 3.84
N TYR A 327 -7.83 -6.11 4.58
CA TYR A 327 -6.71 -7.04 4.47
C TYR A 327 -6.56 -7.85 5.77
N THR A 328 -7.63 -8.55 6.12
CA THR A 328 -7.68 -9.49 7.24
C THR A 328 -7.78 -10.90 6.69
N PRO A 329 -7.04 -11.90 7.23
CA PRO A 329 -7.24 -13.30 6.87
C PRO A 329 -8.69 -13.73 7.04
N THR A 330 -9.09 -14.80 6.37
CA THR A 330 -10.40 -15.40 6.55
C THR A 330 -10.35 -16.72 7.32
N ALA A 331 -11.46 -17.08 7.98
CA ALA A 331 -11.59 -18.32 8.75
C ALA A 331 -12.97 -18.94 8.59
N PHE A 332 -13.01 -20.26 8.66
CA PHE A 332 -14.24 -21.05 8.66
C PHE A 332 -14.97 -20.96 10.00
N PRO A 333 -16.27 -21.32 10.05
CA PRO A 333 -17.08 -21.30 11.28
C PRO A 333 -16.51 -22.10 12.45
N ASP A 334 -15.78 -23.19 12.18
CA ASP A 334 -15.11 -24.00 13.22
C ASP A 334 -13.83 -23.35 13.78
N GLY A 335 -13.45 -22.19 13.27
CA GLY A 335 -12.27 -21.46 13.69
C GLY A 335 -10.97 -21.88 12.98
N THR A 336 -11.02 -22.76 11.98
CA THR A 336 -9.85 -23.05 11.14
C THR A 336 -9.60 -21.91 10.15
N SER A 337 -8.32 -21.63 9.85
CA SER A 337 -7.96 -20.58 8.90
C SER A 337 -8.31 -21.01 7.46
N ASP A 338 -8.92 -20.11 6.69
CA ASP A 338 -9.12 -20.29 5.24
C ASP A 338 -7.80 -19.90 4.54
N THR A 339 -7.02 -20.90 4.19
CA THR A 339 -5.70 -20.77 3.59
C THR A 339 -5.58 -21.56 2.30
N GLY A 340 -4.68 -21.14 1.41
CA GLY A 340 -4.54 -21.73 0.08
C GLY A 340 -3.96 -23.14 0.00
N GLY A 341 -3.75 -23.87 1.11
CA GLY A 341 -3.28 -25.25 1.01
C GLY A 341 -2.60 -25.83 2.23
N SER A 342 -1.86 -25.10 3.04
CA SER A 342 -1.41 -25.56 4.35
C SER A 342 -2.27 -24.90 5.45
N ASN A 343 -2.40 -25.56 6.59
CA ASN A 343 -3.11 -24.99 7.73
C ASN A 343 -2.27 -23.93 8.49
N ASP A 344 -1.09 -23.60 8.00
CA ASP A 344 -0.28 -22.57 8.62
C ASP A 344 -0.71 -21.17 8.12
N PHE A 345 -1.46 -20.48 8.96
CA PHE A 345 -1.95 -19.15 8.66
C PHE A 345 -0.85 -18.12 8.39
N GLN A 346 0.39 -18.38 8.80
CA GLN A 346 1.49 -17.41 8.68
C GLN A 346 2.14 -17.41 7.29
N ILE A 347 2.04 -18.51 6.54
CA ILE A 347 2.72 -18.65 5.23
C ILE A 347 1.79 -18.96 4.08
N SER A 348 0.51 -19.24 4.37
CA SER A 348 -0.42 -19.76 3.36
C SER A 348 -1.55 -18.80 3.00
N GLN A 349 -1.37 -17.51 3.24
CA GLN A 349 -2.30 -16.48 2.81
C GLN A 349 -2.03 -16.12 1.35
N ASP A 350 -3.00 -16.34 0.48
CA ASP A 350 -2.88 -16.16 -0.98
C ASP A 350 -3.75 -15.02 -1.54
N GLN A 351 -4.39 -14.23 -0.68
CA GLN A 351 -5.14 -13.06 -1.12
C GLN A 351 -4.21 -12.03 -1.74
N ASP A 352 -4.55 -11.61 -2.97
CA ASP A 352 -3.82 -10.58 -3.69
C ASP A 352 -3.94 -9.21 -3.03
N PHE A 353 -2.94 -8.35 -3.29
CA PHE A 353 -2.97 -6.94 -2.91
C PHE A 353 -3.20 -6.06 -4.14
N ILE A 354 -4.30 -5.30 -4.15
CA ILE A 354 -4.59 -4.37 -5.24
C ILE A 354 -3.81 -3.08 -4.99
N VAL A 355 -2.74 -2.89 -5.75
CA VAL A 355 -1.84 -1.72 -5.62
C VAL A 355 -2.48 -0.46 -6.18
N ILE A 356 -3.20 -0.58 -7.31
CA ILE A 356 -3.91 0.53 -7.96
C ILE A 356 -5.32 0.08 -8.31
N ARG A 357 -6.31 0.80 -7.78
CA ARG A 357 -7.73 0.60 -8.11
C ARG A 357 -8.26 1.66 -9.06
N TYR A 358 -9.31 1.34 -9.81
CA TYR A 358 -9.96 2.28 -10.72
C TYR A 358 -10.52 3.52 -10.01
N ALA A 359 -10.97 3.40 -8.76
CA ALA A 359 -11.34 4.54 -7.93
C ALA A 359 -10.19 5.55 -7.76
N ASP A 360 -8.95 5.07 -7.65
CA ASP A 360 -7.76 5.94 -7.58
C ASP A 360 -7.53 6.68 -8.91
N VAL A 361 -7.69 5.98 -10.03
CA VAL A 361 -7.62 6.59 -11.37
C VAL A 361 -8.63 7.72 -11.52
N LEU A 362 -9.89 7.50 -11.11
CA LEU A 362 -10.95 8.51 -11.17
C LEU A 362 -10.63 9.73 -10.29
N LEU A 363 -10.22 9.50 -9.03
CA LEU A 363 -9.95 10.58 -8.09
C LEU A 363 -8.67 11.36 -8.45
N MET A 364 -7.63 10.69 -8.99
CA MET A 364 -6.44 11.36 -9.52
C MET A 364 -6.76 12.19 -10.76
N ALA A 365 -7.59 11.70 -11.68
CA ALA A 365 -8.01 12.46 -12.86
C ALA A 365 -8.83 13.71 -12.44
N ALA A 366 -9.71 13.56 -11.45
CA ALA A 366 -10.45 14.67 -10.89
C ALA A 366 -9.52 15.72 -10.26
N GLU A 367 -8.53 15.29 -9.47
CA GLU A 367 -7.56 16.17 -8.82
C GLU A 367 -6.66 16.91 -9.84
N LEU A 368 -6.32 16.26 -10.94
CA LEU A 368 -5.54 16.86 -12.03
C LEU A 368 -6.37 17.80 -12.91
N GLY A 369 -7.67 17.94 -12.66
CA GLY A 369 -8.53 18.92 -13.32
C GLY A 369 -9.16 18.42 -14.61
N SER A 370 -9.52 17.13 -14.67
CA SER A 370 -10.32 16.58 -15.77
C SER A 370 -11.58 17.40 -16.02
N ALA A 371 -12.00 17.52 -17.27
CA ALA A 371 -13.29 18.10 -17.62
C ALA A 371 -14.48 17.33 -16.99
N ASN A 372 -14.27 16.04 -16.69
CA ASN A 372 -15.26 15.17 -16.04
C ASN A 372 -15.04 15.02 -14.52
N ALA A 373 -14.25 15.90 -13.89
CA ALA A 373 -13.84 15.78 -12.48
C ALA A 373 -15.02 15.56 -11.53
N GLN A 374 -16.12 16.31 -11.73
CA GLN A 374 -17.33 16.18 -10.91
C GLN A 374 -17.95 14.78 -11.06
N ALA A 375 -18.07 14.29 -12.27
CA ALA A 375 -18.66 12.99 -12.55
C ALA A 375 -17.80 11.84 -11.95
N TYR A 376 -16.49 11.94 -12.05
CA TYR A 376 -15.56 10.95 -11.49
C TYR A 376 -15.63 10.94 -9.96
N TYR A 377 -15.63 12.09 -9.34
CA TYR A 377 -15.77 12.23 -7.89
C TYR A 377 -17.12 11.70 -7.40
N ASP A 378 -18.23 12.07 -8.05
CA ASP A 378 -19.56 11.63 -7.69
C ASP A 378 -19.78 10.12 -7.89
N ALA A 379 -19.11 9.50 -8.87
CA ALA A 379 -19.19 8.05 -9.07
C ALA A 379 -18.67 7.29 -7.84
N VAL A 380 -17.53 7.71 -7.26
CA VAL A 380 -16.97 7.10 -6.05
C VAL A 380 -17.91 7.32 -4.85
N ARG A 381 -18.44 8.52 -4.68
CA ARG A 381 -19.37 8.86 -3.60
C ARG A 381 -20.70 8.09 -3.68
N THR A 382 -21.26 8.04 -4.87
CA THR A 382 -22.54 7.31 -5.10
C THR A 382 -22.39 5.82 -4.77
N ARG A 383 -21.28 5.20 -5.16
CA ARG A 383 -20.98 3.81 -4.81
C ARG A 383 -20.89 3.62 -3.28
N ALA A 384 -20.40 4.63 -2.55
CA ALA A 384 -20.34 4.62 -1.08
C ALA A 384 -21.68 4.89 -0.39
N GLY A 385 -22.76 5.13 -1.14
CA GLY A 385 -24.08 5.51 -0.60
C GLY A 385 -24.19 6.98 -0.19
N LEU A 386 -23.29 7.84 -0.68
CA LEU A 386 -23.23 9.25 -0.32
C LEU A 386 -23.81 10.14 -1.41
N ALA A 387 -24.42 11.26 -1.01
CA ALA A 387 -24.90 12.26 -1.94
C ALA A 387 -23.75 12.95 -2.69
N ALA A 388 -24.05 13.48 -3.88
CA ALA A 388 -23.16 14.33 -4.64
C ALA A 388 -22.66 15.52 -3.79
N ARG A 389 -21.42 15.92 -4.02
CA ARG A 389 -20.78 17.05 -3.35
C ARG A 389 -19.90 17.78 -4.37
N ALA A 390 -19.81 19.10 -4.26
CA ALA A 390 -18.94 19.87 -5.16
C ALA A 390 -17.50 19.34 -5.13
N VAL A 391 -16.94 19.09 -6.31
CA VAL A 391 -15.55 18.64 -6.43
C VAL A 391 -14.59 19.78 -6.06
N SER A 392 -13.64 19.51 -5.20
CA SER A 392 -12.50 20.37 -4.88
C SER A 392 -11.32 19.49 -4.47
N LYS A 393 -10.11 20.03 -4.45
CA LYS A 393 -8.94 19.29 -4.01
C LYS A 393 -9.11 18.76 -2.57
N GLU A 394 -9.62 19.58 -1.68
CA GLU A 394 -9.87 19.26 -0.28
C GLU A 394 -10.89 18.12 -0.16
N ASN A 395 -11.99 18.21 -0.90
CA ASN A 395 -13.05 17.21 -0.89
C ASN A 395 -12.57 15.88 -1.50
N ILE A 396 -11.72 15.91 -2.54
CA ILE A 396 -11.10 14.71 -3.11
C ILE A 396 -10.18 14.06 -2.09
N LEU A 397 -9.32 14.81 -1.40
CA LEU A 397 -8.40 14.29 -0.39
C LEU A 397 -9.12 13.73 0.84
N GLU A 398 -10.25 14.33 1.21
CA GLU A 398 -11.13 13.78 2.24
C GLU A 398 -11.79 12.47 1.77
N GLU A 399 -12.33 12.42 0.54
CA GLU A 399 -12.91 11.21 -0.04
C GLU A 399 -11.89 10.07 -0.10
N ARG A 400 -10.66 10.37 -0.51
CA ARG A 400 -9.55 9.41 -0.55
C ARG A 400 -9.26 8.82 0.82
N LYS A 401 -9.39 9.58 1.92
CA LYS A 401 -9.21 9.07 3.29
C LYS A 401 -10.11 7.88 3.58
N PHE A 402 -11.39 7.97 3.21
CA PHE A 402 -12.38 6.92 3.45
C PHE A 402 -12.29 5.79 2.42
N GLU A 403 -12.11 6.15 1.16
CA GLU A 403 -12.04 5.22 0.05
C GLU A 403 -10.85 4.26 0.16
N PHE A 404 -9.67 4.80 0.50
CA PHE A 404 -8.41 4.06 0.54
C PHE A 404 -7.88 3.80 1.96
N ALA A 405 -8.72 3.89 2.98
CA ALA A 405 -8.33 3.46 4.32
C ALA A 405 -7.80 2.01 4.25
N PHE A 406 -6.66 1.76 4.88
CA PHE A 406 -5.97 0.46 4.95
C PHE A 406 -5.42 -0.06 3.61
N GLU A 407 -5.13 0.82 2.66
CA GLU A 407 -4.54 0.49 1.36
C GLU A 407 -3.16 1.14 1.14
N GLY A 408 -2.52 1.63 2.19
CA GLY A 408 -1.16 2.18 2.15
C GLY A 408 -1.03 3.54 1.46
N LEU A 409 -2.13 4.31 1.31
CA LEU A 409 -2.11 5.58 0.59
C LEU A 409 -2.21 6.82 1.48
N ARG A 410 -2.89 6.73 2.62
CA ARG A 410 -3.26 7.90 3.42
C ARG A 410 -2.09 8.74 3.89
N TYR A 411 -1.01 8.12 4.37
CA TYR A 411 0.17 8.84 4.84
C TYR A 411 0.81 9.70 3.72
N TRP A 412 0.90 9.15 2.53
CA TRP A 412 1.47 9.83 1.38
C TRP A 412 0.56 10.94 0.85
N ASP A 413 -0.75 10.75 0.93
CA ASP A 413 -1.73 11.79 0.64
C ASP A 413 -1.63 12.97 1.64
N LEU A 414 -1.30 12.70 2.90
CA LEU A 414 -1.03 13.75 3.89
C LEU A 414 0.26 14.51 3.58
N LEU A 415 1.36 13.79 3.34
CA LEU A 415 2.66 14.42 3.08
C LEU A 415 2.64 15.32 1.85
N ARG A 416 1.98 14.91 0.76
CA ARG A 416 1.89 15.71 -0.47
C ARG A 416 0.97 16.94 -0.34
N GLN A 417 0.29 17.11 0.78
CA GLN A 417 -0.42 18.36 1.12
C GLN A 417 0.49 19.37 1.84
N GLY A 418 1.72 19.00 2.09
CA GLY A 418 2.72 19.78 2.79
C GLY A 418 3.02 19.24 4.19
N LEU A 419 4.30 19.31 4.56
CA LEU A 419 4.80 18.75 5.81
C LEU A 419 4.08 19.27 7.06
N SER A 420 3.77 20.58 7.10
CA SER A 420 3.04 21.17 8.22
C SER A 420 1.63 20.60 8.35
N THR A 421 0.92 20.44 7.23
CA THR A 421 -0.42 19.83 7.21
C THR A 421 -0.37 18.38 7.70
N ALA A 422 0.58 17.59 7.20
CA ALA A 422 0.79 16.22 7.63
C ALA A 422 1.09 16.13 9.13
N ALA A 423 2.08 16.90 9.61
CA ALA A 423 2.48 16.89 11.01
C ALA A 423 1.34 17.27 11.95
N ASN A 424 0.55 18.30 11.62
CA ASN A 424 -0.59 18.73 12.43
C ASN A 424 -1.77 17.74 12.39
N THR A 425 -1.99 17.06 11.26
CA THR A 425 -3.05 16.05 11.13
C THR A 425 -2.72 14.79 11.91
N LEU A 426 -1.46 14.36 11.86
CA LEU A 426 -0.95 13.16 12.55
C LEU A 426 -0.87 13.38 14.07
N ALA A 427 -0.56 14.60 14.51
CA ALA A 427 -0.40 14.92 15.93
C ALA A 427 -1.65 14.62 16.74
N GLN A 428 -1.50 13.78 17.75
CA GLN A 428 -2.62 13.38 18.60
C GLN A 428 -2.18 12.80 19.94
N THR A 429 -3.09 12.81 20.89
CA THR A 429 -3.07 11.94 22.07
C THR A 429 -4.34 11.11 22.03
N GLN A 430 -4.21 9.79 22.02
CA GLN A 430 -5.31 8.84 22.00
C GLN A 430 -5.18 7.85 23.15
N ASN A 431 -6.24 7.71 23.95
CA ASN A 431 -6.33 6.67 24.97
C ASN A 431 -6.57 5.32 24.29
N VAL A 432 -5.81 4.32 24.71
CA VAL A 432 -5.86 2.95 24.23
C VAL A 432 -5.69 1.99 25.42
N LEU A 433 -5.75 0.68 25.16
CA LEU A 433 -5.33 -0.32 26.13
C LEU A 433 -4.12 -1.09 25.60
N SER A 434 -3.16 -1.40 26.47
CA SER A 434 -2.03 -2.28 26.17
C SER A 434 -1.93 -3.37 27.24
N GLY A 435 -2.08 -4.63 26.85
CA GLY A 435 -2.13 -5.74 27.79
C GLY A 435 -3.30 -5.62 28.81
N ASN A 436 -4.42 -5.05 28.39
CA ASN A 436 -5.59 -4.73 29.21
C ASN A 436 -5.36 -3.61 30.27
N ALA A 437 -4.24 -2.90 30.20
CA ALA A 437 -3.97 -1.74 31.05
C ALA A 437 -4.17 -0.44 30.25
N ALA A 438 -4.55 0.64 30.94
CA ALA A 438 -4.66 1.95 30.32
C ALA A 438 -3.30 2.42 29.78
N ASP A 439 -3.29 2.89 28.53
CA ASP A 439 -2.12 3.39 27.82
C ASP A 439 -2.51 4.56 26.91
N GLN A 440 -1.53 5.25 26.36
CA GLN A 440 -1.73 6.37 25.43
C GLN A 440 -0.78 6.30 24.25
N VAL A 441 -1.32 6.52 23.07
CA VAL A 441 -0.52 6.85 21.87
C VAL A 441 -0.38 8.37 21.78
N ILE A 442 0.85 8.85 21.79
CA ILE A 442 1.17 10.28 21.68
C ILE A 442 2.03 10.48 20.44
N ILE A 443 1.47 11.12 19.43
CA ILE A 443 2.17 11.51 18.19
C ILE A 443 2.42 13.01 18.25
N ARG A 444 3.69 13.43 18.15
CA ARG A 444 4.09 14.83 18.25
C ARG A 444 4.38 15.40 16.86
N ALA A 445 3.76 16.53 16.50
CA ALA A 445 4.00 17.22 15.23
C ALA A 445 5.49 17.54 15.03
N GLU A 446 6.19 17.88 16.12
CA GLU A 446 7.61 18.21 16.07
C GLU A 446 8.50 17.04 15.60
N ASN A 447 8.16 15.79 15.95
CA ASN A 447 8.90 14.62 15.51
C ASN A 447 8.72 14.40 14.00
N VAL A 448 7.49 14.50 13.50
CA VAL A 448 7.18 14.42 12.06
C VAL A 448 7.92 15.51 11.30
N THR A 449 7.97 16.74 11.86
CA THR A 449 8.64 17.86 11.22
C THR A 449 10.15 17.68 11.20
N LYS A 450 10.77 17.19 12.29
CA LYS A 450 12.22 16.95 12.37
C LYS A 450 12.70 15.92 11.34
N THR A 451 11.94 14.84 11.16
CA THR A 451 12.26 13.79 10.18
C THR A 451 11.80 14.14 8.76
N ARG A 452 11.11 15.27 8.60
CA ARG A 452 10.49 15.67 7.33
C ARG A 452 9.52 14.65 6.76
N GLY A 453 9.04 13.73 7.62
CA GLY A 453 8.15 12.65 7.24
C GLY A 453 8.86 11.43 6.63
N PHE A 454 10.19 11.39 6.62
CA PHE A 454 10.99 10.27 6.11
C PHE A 454 11.54 9.39 7.22
N MET A 455 11.82 8.13 6.88
CA MET A 455 12.31 7.13 7.82
C MET A 455 13.84 7.12 7.87
N GLN A 456 14.38 6.51 8.90
CA GLN A 456 15.82 6.33 9.07
C GLN A 456 16.38 5.36 8.01
N ILE A 457 17.57 5.68 7.49
CA ILE A 457 18.34 4.74 6.69
C ILE A 457 18.77 3.58 7.59
N PRO A 458 18.61 2.31 7.17
CA PRO A 458 19.00 1.18 8.00
C PRO A 458 20.47 1.24 8.42
N ASN A 459 20.75 1.17 9.71
CA ASN A 459 22.10 1.28 10.23
C ASN A 459 23.06 0.22 9.67
N THR A 460 22.56 -0.99 9.41
CA THR A 460 23.31 -2.05 8.74
C THR A 460 23.79 -1.60 7.36
N GLN A 461 22.96 -0.91 6.60
CA GLN A 461 23.32 -0.43 5.26
C GLN A 461 24.36 0.71 5.31
N ILE A 462 24.24 1.61 6.28
CA ILE A 462 25.27 2.64 6.51
C ILE A 462 26.62 2.01 6.81
N THR A 463 26.64 1.01 7.70
CA THR A 463 27.86 0.28 8.07
C THR A 463 28.45 -0.48 6.86
N LEU A 464 27.64 -1.21 6.11
CA LEU A 464 28.07 -1.95 4.92
C LEU A 464 28.62 -1.02 3.83
N SER A 465 28.08 0.17 3.71
CA SER A 465 28.55 1.18 2.74
C SER A 465 29.91 1.80 3.10
N LYS A 466 30.48 1.47 4.27
CA LYS A 466 31.72 2.06 4.80
C LYS A 466 31.65 3.58 4.92
N GLY A 467 30.49 4.10 5.29
CA GLY A 467 30.26 5.53 5.49
C GLY A 467 29.94 6.33 4.21
N VAL A 468 29.70 5.66 3.09
CA VAL A 468 29.20 6.33 1.86
C VAL A 468 27.74 6.75 2.03
N LEU A 469 26.93 5.95 2.71
CA LEU A 469 25.58 6.34 3.10
C LEU A 469 25.60 7.12 4.42
N VAL A 470 24.76 8.13 4.50
CA VAL A 470 24.59 8.98 5.69
C VAL A 470 23.15 8.92 6.17
N GLN A 471 22.94 9.10 7.47
CA GLN A 471 21.61 9.06 8.08
C GLN A 471 20.74 10.23 7.64
N ASN A 472 19.43 10.00 7.56
CA ASN A 472 18.47 11.07 7.31
C ASN A 472 18.41 12.08 8.47
N PRO A 473 18.20 13.38 8.18
CA PRO A 473 18.02 14.39 9.22
C PRO A 473 16.91 14.02 10.19
N GLY A 474 17.13 14.28 11.46
CA GLY A 474 16.18 14.00 12.53
C GLY A 474 16.28 12.61 13.16
N TRP A 475 17.09 11.72 12.62
CA TRP A 475 17.30 10.36 13.09
C TRP A 475 18.71 10.12 13.71
N ASN A 476 19.41 11.15 14.09
CA ASN A 476 20.77 11.10 14.64
C ASN A 476 20.76 10.98 16.16
#